data_c9f7bf2f4aaabb53a175bfba5e4d3ff0
#
_entry.id   c9f7bf2f4aaabb53a175bfba5e4d3ff0
#
_cell.length_a   1.000
_cell.length_b   1.000
_cell.length_c   1.000
_cell.angle_alpha   90.00
_cell.angle_beta   90.00
_cell.angle_gamma   90.00
#
_symmetry.space_group_name_H-M   'P 1'
#
loop_
_entity.id
_entity.type
_entity.pdbx_description
1 polymer ?
#
loop_
_entity_poly.entity_id
_entity_poly.type
_entity_poly.pdbx_seq_one_letter_code
_entity_poly.pdbx_strand_id
1 'polypeptide(L)'
;MISYEVVPAHLNRKVFAKMVDYFKQTRVKCKHTDDKDGFVVPGVHNKLAAEALKIVINAIYGKYGYENFWLYDRLAQMRVTINGQLMTMTLCESLELAGIHVVSANTDGIVIKLPYDKVDVYNQICKEWNETNKMSADDEHYKMLVSLNVNNYFDIQSNDKIEYKGALDPKQYIKDLKKGYDMPVVATAVFEYFAHGKSVMETLRNHKDILDFCKTQNVGRQFEVVYQKVVNGKIVDIHSQRHVRFYVSTRGVVIMKEHVTTGARSVLASGKPVQILNLLDDKDISERNIDYVYYYEEAYKIINPIRLGISPNQKGKAKNKTLSGKSLLKKNFGLYNDLFDNEEEQ
;
A
#
# COMPACT_ATOMS: atom_id res chain seq x y z
N MET A 1 -0.48 -18.90 -18.20
CA MET A 1 0.14 -20.22 -17.93
C MET A 1 -0.77 -21.34 -18.40
N ILE A 2 -1.97 -21.54 -17.86
CA ILE A 2 -2.87 -22.67 -18.23
C ILE A 2 -3.33 -22.56 -19.69
N SER A 3 -3.93 -21.46 -20.10
CA SER A 3 -4.50 -21.24 -21.44
C SER A 3 -3.52 -21.45 -22.60
N TYR A 4 -2.23 -21.22 -22.36
CA TYR A 4 -1.15 -21.39 -23.34
C TYR A 4 -0.21 -22.56 -22.99
N GLU A 5 -0.58 -23.37 -22.01
CA GLU A 5 0.20 -24.53 -21.57
C GLU A 5 1.69 -24.22 -21.39
N VAL A 6 2.03 -23.09 -20.78
CA VAL A 6 3.42 -22.74 -20.46
C VAL A 6 3.87 -23.57 -19.26
N VAL A 7 4.66 -24.60 -19.55
CA VAL A 7 5.12 -25.62 -18.61
C VAL A 7 6.64 -25.71 -18.72
N PRO A 8 7.37 -26.00 -17.62
CA PRO A 8 8.81 -26.27 -17.68
C PRO A 8 9.15 -27.36 -18.70
N ALA A 9 10.21 -27.14 -19.47
CA ALA A 9 10.57 -27.97 -20.63
C ALA A 9 10.84 -29.45 -20.27
N HIS A 10 11.28 -29.71 -19.04
CA HIS A 10 11.60 -31.06 -18.53
C HIS A 10 10.37 -31.84 -18.02
N LEU A 11 9.19 -31.22 -18.01
CA LEU A 11 7.96 -31.85 -17.51
C LEU A 11 7.03 -32.26 -18.65
N ASN A 12 6.20 -33.29 -18.39
CA ASN A 12 5.15 -33.63 -19.30
C ASN A 12 4.08 -32.54 -19.35
N ARG A 13 4.02 -31.84 -20.49
CA ARG A 13 3.18 -30.67 -20.69
C ARG A 13 1.70 -30.93 -20.40
N LYS A 14 1.15 -32.02 -20.97
CA LYS A 14 -0.28 -32.32 -20.82
C LYS A 14 -0.65 -32.69 -19.39
N VAL A 15 0.20 -33.47 -18.71
CA VAL A 15 -0.05 -33.93 -17.34
C VAL A 15 0.01 -32.72 -16.39
N PHE A 16 1.05 -31.92 -16.52
CA PHE A 16 1.25 -30.75 -15.66
C PHE A 16 0.15 -29.68 -15.85
N ALA A 17 -0.21 -29.39 -17.11
CA ALA A 17 -1.27 -28.43 -17.40
C ALA A 17 -2.63 -28.89 -16.82
N LYS A 18 -2.97 -30.17 -16.95
CA LYS A 18 -4.19 -30.74 -16.35
C LYS A 18 -4.17 -30.63 -14.82
N MET A 19 -3.04 -30.88 -14.18
CA MET A 19 -2.91 -30.75 -12.72
C MET A 19 -3.16 -29.32 -12.26
N VAL A 20 -2.55 -28.35 -12.92
CA VAL A 20 -2.72 -26.94 -12.55
C VAL A 20 -4.16 -26.47 -12.84
N ASP A 21 -4.75 -26.92 -13.94
CA ASP A 21 -6.16 -26.64 -14.25
C ASP A 21 -7.09 -27.23 -13.19
N TYR A 22 -6.85 -28.48 -12.76
CA TYR A 22 -7.60 -29.09 -11.67
C TYR A 22 -7.55 -28.23 -10.38
N PHE A 23 -6.39 -27.73 -10.00
CA PHE A 23 -6.27 -26.84 -8.85
C PHE A 23 -7.07 -25.53 -9.04
N LYS A 24 -7.02 -24.97 -10.25
CA LYS A 24 -7.81 -23.76 -10.59
C LYS A 24 -9.31 -24.05 -10.48
N GLN A 25 -9.80 -25.12 -11.12
CA GLN A 25 -11.22 -25.46 -11.10
C GLN A 25 -11.72 -25.78 -9.69
N THR A 26 -10.92 -26.51 -8.91
CA THR A 26 -11.24 -26.81 -7.50
C THR A 26 -11.32 -25.53 -6.67
N ARG A 27 -10.37 -24.60 -6.86
CA ARG A 27 -10.39 -23.29 -6.19
C ARG A 27 -11.64 -22.50 -6.54
N VAL A 28 -12.02 -22.46 -7.82
CA VAL A 28 -13.22 -21.73 -8.27
C VAL A 28 -14.47 -22.33 -7.63
N LYS A 29 -14.60 -23.68 -7.62
CA LYS A 29 -15.69 -24.35 -6.92
C LYS A 29 -15.74 -24.00 -5.44
N CYS A 30 -14.61 -24.07 -4.73
CA CYS A 30 -14.53 -23.71 -3.32
C CYS A 30 -14.93 -22.24 -3.06
N LYS A 31 -14.61 -21.33 -3.97
CA LYS A 31 -14.95 -19.89 -3.83
C LYS A 31 -16.47 -19.63 -3.94
N HIS A 32 -17.18 -20.46 -4.70
CA HIS A 32 -18.61 -20.27 -5.02
C HIS A 32 -19.55 -21.25 -4.30
N THR A 33 -19.03 -22.16 -3.48
CA THR A 33 -19.82 -23.11 -2.69
C THR A 33 -19.81 -22.68 -1.23
N ASP A 34 -20.99 -22.50 -0.62
CA ASP A 34 -21.11 -22.29 0.82
C ASP A 34 -20.82 -23.62 1.54
N ASP A 35 -20.22 -23.56 2.73
CA ASP A 35 -19.93 -24.76 3.55
C ASP A 35 -21.20 -25.54 3.93
N LYS A 36 -22.37 -24.86 3.92
CA LYS A 36 -23.69 -25.50 4.15
C LYS A 36 -24.10 -26.42 3.01
N ASP A 37 -23.62 -26.15 1.80
CA ASP A 37 -23.89 -26.95 0.59
C ASP A 37 -22.89 -28.11 0.43
N GLY A 38 -21.96 -28.23 1.36
CA GLY A 38 -20.93 -29.26 1.43
C GLY A 38 -19.51 -28.79 1.17
N PHE A 39 -18.55 -29.60 1.54
CA PHE A 39 -17.14 -29.34 1.33
C PHE A 39 -16.67 -29.87 -0.03
N VAL A 40 -16.18 -28.96 -0.88
CA VAL A 40 -15.58 -29.33 -2.18
C VAL A 40 -14.31 -30.18 -1.98
N VAL A 41 -13.51 -29.84 -0.96
CA VAL A 41 -12.39 -30.66 -0.49
C VAL A 41 -12.82 -31.33 0.82
N PRO A 42 -12.88 -32.68 0.87
CA PRO A 42 -13.37 -33.38 2.05
C PRO A 42 -12.70 -32.92 3.35
N GLY A 43 -13.48 -32.54 4.35
CA GLY A 43 -13.01 -32.15 5.67
C GLY A 43 -12.36 -30.78 5.75
N VAL A 44 -12.39 -29.95 4.69
CA VAL A 44 -11.80 -28.62 4.66
C VAL A 44 -12.86 -27.58 4.32
N HIS A 45 -12.97 -26.52 5.12
CA HIS A 45 -13.84 -25.38 4.83
C HIS A 45 -13.51 -24.77 3.47
N ASN A 46 -14.53 -24.49 2.67
CA ASN A 46 -14.38 -24.06 1.28
C ASN A 46 -13.56 -22.77 1.14
N LYS A 47 -13.76 -21.80 2.02
CA LYS A 47 -12.95 -20.57 2.03
C LYS A 47 -11.47 -20.85 2.29
N LEU A 48 -11.14 -21.72 3.26
CA LEU A 48 -9.77 -22.10 3.58
C LEU A 48 -9.11 -22.86 2.43
N ALA A 49 -9.85 -23.80 1.82
CA ALA A 49 -9.40 -24.55 0.65
C ALA A 49 -9.12 -23.63 -0.54
N ALA A 50 -9.99 -22.65 -0.80
CA ALA A 50 -9.78 -21.65 -1.86
C ALA A 50 -8.54 -20.78 -1.63
N GLU A 51 -8.29 -20.38 -0.39
CA GLU A 51 -7.09 -19.59 -0.03
C GLU A 51 -5.80 -20.43 -0.17
N ALA A 52 -5.81 -21.67 0.33
CA ALA A 52 -4.67 -22.58 0.21
C ALA A 52 -4.33 -22.88 -1.27
N LEU A 53 -5.34 -23.17 -2.10
CA LEU A 53 -5.16 -23.40 -3.53
C LEU A 53 -4.66 -22.15 -4.26
N LYS A 54 -5.07 -20.94 -3.85
CA LYS A 54 -4.54 -19.69 -4.38
C LYS A 54 -3.03 -19.58 -4.14
N ILE A 55 -2.58 -19.92 -2.93
CA ILE A 55 -1.16 -19.91 -2.59
C ILE A 55 -0.39 -20.94 -3.44
N VAL A 56 -0.91 -22.15 -3.58
CA VAL A 56 -0.28 -23.20 -4.39
C VAL A 56 -0.14 -22.76 -5.85
N ILE A 57 -1.20 -22.27 -6.48
CA ILE A 57 -1.19 -21.83 -7.89
C ILE A 57 -0.19 -20.69 -8.11
N ASN A 58 -0.18 -19.70 -7.21
CA ASN A 58 0.75 -18.58 -7.31
C ASN A 58 2.20 -19.02 -7.05
N ALA A 59 2.41 -19.97 -6.14
CA ALA A 59 3.74 -20.52 -5.84
C ALA A 59 4.33 -21.27 -7.04
N ILE A 60 3.53 -21.96 -7.85
CA ILE A 60 4.00 -22.66 -9.06
C ILE A 60 4.75 -21.70 -9.98
N TYR A 61 4.16 -20.53 -10.29
CA TYR A 61 4.82 -19.51 -11.10
C TYR A 61 6.11 -19.00 -10.47
N GLY A 62 6.07 -18.68 -9.17
CA GLY A 62 7.25 -18.21 -8.43
C GLY A 62 8.39 -19.23 -8.41
N LYS A 63 8.06 -20.52 -8.38
CA LYS A 63 9.03 -21.61 -8.37
C LYS A 63 9.71 -21.85 -9.73
N TYR A 64 9.15 -21.36 -10.82
CA TYR A 64 9.85 -21.37 -12.11
C TYR A 64 11.16 -20.55 -12.10
N GLY A 65 11.22 -19.54 -11.24
CA GLY A 65 12.43 -18.70 -11.07
C GLY A 65 13.39 -19.15 -9.98
N TYR A 66 13.09 -20.22 -9.24
CA TYR A 66 13.89 -20.66 -8.11
C TYR A 66 14.80 -21.85 -8.48
N GLU A 67 16.10 -21.60 -8.63
CA GLU A 67 17.11 -22.53 -9.16
C GLU A 67 17.17 -23.88 -8.43
N ASN A 68 16.95 -23.90 -7.13
CA ASN A 68 17.01 -25.10 -6.30
C ASN A 68 15.68 -25.87 -6.20
N PHE A 69 14.74 -25.58 -7.10
CA PHE A 69 13.43 -26.24 -7.08
C PHE A 69 13.17 -27.01 -8.36
N TRP A 70 12.51 -28.16 -8.24
CA TRP A 70 12.24 -29.06 -9.37
C TRP A 70 11.36 -28.47 -10.48
N LEU A 71 10.68 -27.34 -10.23
CA LEU A 71 9.94 -26.58 -11.26
C LEU A 71 10.79 -25.53 -11.97
N TYR A 72 12.08 -25.41 -11.66
CA TYR A 72 12.93 -24.36 -12.22
C TYR A 72 12.96 -24.42 -13.76
N ASP A 73 12.48 -23.37 -14.38
CA ASP A 73 12.62 -23.07 -15.80
C ASP A 73 12.44 -21.55 -16.01
N ARG A 74 13.54 -20.85 -16.04
CA ARG A 74 13.54 -19.40 -16.19
C ARG A 74 12.91 -18.94 -17.50
N LEU A 75 13.04 -19.72 -18.58
CA LEU A 75 12.43 -19.39 -19.86
C LEU A 75 10.90 -19.50 -19.80
N ALA A 76 10.39 -20.53 -19.13
CA ALA A 76 8.96 -20.67 -18.89
C ALA A 76 8.42 -19.50 -18.02
N GLN A 77 9.16 -19.10 -16.97
CA GLN A 77 8.81 -17.92 -16.17
C GLN A 77 8.72 -16.65 -17.01
N MET A 78 9.75 -16.40 -17.83
CA MET A 78 9.78 -15.21 -18.71
C MET A 78 8.63 -15.23 -19.73
N ARG A 79 8.31 -16.40 -20.32
CA ARG A 79 7.18 -16.53 -21.24
C ARG A 79 5.85 -16.14 -20.59
N VAL A 80 5.59 -16.59 -19.35
CA VAL A 80 4.38 -16.21 -18.64
C VAL A 80 4.32 -14.69 -18.43
N THR A 81 5.43 -14.10 -17.96
CA THR A 81 5.49 -12.67 -17.65
C THR A 81 5.32 -11.81 -18.90
N ILE A 82 6.11 -12.10 -19.96
CA ILE A 82 6.11 -11.30 -21.19
C ILE A 82 4.76 -11.43 -21.90
N ASN A 83 4.20 -12.65 -22.01
CA ASN A 83 2.89 -12.82 -22.63
C ASN A 83 1.80 -12.08 -21.85
N GLY A 84 1.82 -12.11 -20.51
CA GLY A 84 0.87 -11.35 -19.71
C GLY A 84 0.98 -9.85 -19.97
N GLN A 85 2.20 -9.31 -20.02
CA GLN A 85 2.42 -7.90 -20.33
C GLN A 85 1.95 -7.51 -21.74
N LEU A 86 2.26 -8.34 -22.74
CA LEU A 86 1.82 -8.09 -24.12
C LEU A 86 0.29 -8.13 -24.24
N MET A 87 -0.38 -9.09 -23.61
CA MET A 87 -1.84 -9.15 -23.60
C MET A 87 -2.47 -7.91 -22.96
N THR A 88 -1.95 -7.48 -21.80
CA THR A 88 -2.42 -6.25 -21.15
C THR A 88 -2.17 -5.03 -22.03
N MET A 89 -1.00 -4.97 -22.67
CA MET A 89 -0.63 -3.87 -23.57
C MET A 89 -1.55 -3.80 -24.80
N THR A 90 -1.89 -4.93 -25.43
CA THR A 90 -2.81 -4.93 -26.58
C THR A 90 -4.21 -4.46 -26.19
N LEU A 91 -4.68 -4.78 -24.98
CA LEU A 91 -5.96 -4.24 -24.50
C LEU A 91 -5.88 -2.73 -24.28
N CYS A 92 -4.81 -2.24 -23.64
CA CYS A 92 -4.59 -0.78 -23.46
C CYS A 92 -4.58 -0.06 -24.82
N GLU A 93 -3.84 -0.58 -25.80
CA GLU A 93 -3.75 0.01 -27.13
C GLU A 93 -5.12 0.06 -27.84
N SER A 94 -5.87 -1.06 -27.80
CA SER A 94 -7.21 -1.11 -28.41
C SER A 94 -8.18 -0.11 -27.76
N LEU A 95 -8.12 0.06 -26.44
CA LEU A 95 -8.95 1.02 -25.71
C LEU A 95 -8.56 2.47 -26.04
N GLU A 96 -7.28 2.79 -26.03
CA GLU A 96 -6.79 4.15 -26.37
C GLU A 96 -7.11 4.52 -27.83
N LEU A 97 -6.93 3.60 -28.78
CA LEU A 97 -7.31 3.82 -30.18
C LEU A 97 -8.79 4.06 -30.37
N ALA A 98 -9.63 3.44 -29.53
CA ALA A 98 -11.08 3.71 -29.49
C ALA A 98 -11.44 5.01 -28.74
N GLY A 99 -10.43 5.73 -28.21
CA GLY A 99 -10.60 6.97 -27.44
C GLY A 99 -11.16 6.72 -26.03
N ILE A 100 -10.90 5.56 -25.46
CA ILE A 100 -11.17 5.21 -24.07
C ILE A 100 -9.86 5.34 -23.32
N HIS A 101 -9.76 6.34 -22.44
CA HIS A 101 -8.51 6.67 -21.78
C HIS A 101 -8.12 5.67 -20.70
N VAL A 102 -6.90 5.12 -20.81
CA VAL A 102 -6.30 4.22 -19.80
C VAL A 102 -5.60 5.05 -18.74
N VAL A 103 -6.17 5.06 -17.53
CA VAL A 103 -5.64 5.80 -16.38
C VAL A 103 -4.43 5.11 -15.76
N SER A 104 -4.48 3.77 -15.68
CA SER A 104 -3.43 2.96 -15.06
C SER A 104 -3.49 1.53 -15.58
N ALA A 105 -2.34 0.88 -15.71
CA ALA A 105 -2.23 -0.54 -16.00
C ALA A 105 -1.18 -1.15 -15.07
N ASN A 106 -1.51 -2.28 -14.44
CA ASN A 106 -0.61 -2.97 -13.53
C ASN A 106 -0.84 -4.47 -13.55
N THR A 107 0.17 -5.23 -13.92
CA THR A 107 0.24 -6.70 -13.92
C THR A 107 -0.92 -7.35 -14.70
N ASP A 108 -2.11 -7.41 -14.11
CA ASP A 108 -3.31 -8.11 -14.54
C ASP A 108 -4.58 -7.24 -14.49
N GLY A 109 -4.43 -5.95 -14.22
CA GLY A 109 -5.54 -4.99 -14.12
C GLY A 109 -5.28 -3.71 -14.90
N ILE A 110 -6.33 -3.18 -15.51
CA ILE A 110 -6.35 -1.90 -16.22
C ILE A 110 -7.44 -1.05 -15.60
N VAL A 111 -7.13 0.20 -15.30
CA VAL A 111 -8.10 1.20 -14.88
C VAL A 111 -8.35 2.17 -16.02
N ILE A 112 -9.58 2.37 -16.40
CA ILE A 112 -9.99 3.23 -17.50
C ILE A 112 -10.98 4.29 -17.02
N LYS A 113 -11.05 5.37 -17.80
CA LYS A 113 -12.15 6.33 -17.72
C LYS A 113 -13.06 6.08 -18.91
N LEU A 114 -14.18 5.38 -18.66
CA LEU A 114 -15.12 4.97 -19.70
C LEU A 114 -16.22 6.06 -19.89
N PRO A 115 -16.26 6.73 -21.06
CA PRO A 115 -17.38 7.59 -21.43
C PRO A 115 -18.66 6.77 -21.64
N TYR A 116 -19.81 7.32 -21.26
CA TYR A 116 -21.10 6.63 -21.40
C TYR A 116 -21.45 6.25 -22.84
N ASP A 117 -21.07 7.08 -23.80
CA ASP A 117 -21.30 6.86 -25.24
C ASP A 117 -20.37 5.79 -25.84
N LYS A 118 -19.40 5.27 -25.09
CA LYS A 118 -18.43 4.27 -25.53
C LYS A 118 -18.59 2.90 -24.86
N VAL A 119 -19.63 2.70 -24.08
CA VAL A 119 -19.86 1.43 -23.36
C VAL A 119 -19.96 0.24 -24.32
N ASP A 120 -20.69 0.39 -25.44
CA ASP A 120 -20.84 -0.70 -26.41
C ASP A 120 -19.49 -1.02 -27.11
N VAL A 121 -18.71 0.01 -27.43
CA VAL A 121 -17.38 -0.14 -28.03
C VAL A 121 -16.43 -0.85 -27.05
N TYR A 122 -16.48 -0.45 -25.78
CA TYR A 122 -15.71 -1.10 -24.71
C TYR A 122 -16.06 -2.59 -24.59
N ASN A 123 -17.36 -2.91 -24.53
CA ASN A 123 -17.82 -4.30 -24.43
C ASN A 123 -17.36 -5.16 -25.64
N GLN A 124 -17.39 -4.58 -26.84
CA GLN A 124 -16.91 -5.27 -28.04
C GLN A 124 -15.40 -5.55 -27.97
N ILE A 125 -14.60 -4.54 -27.60
CA ILE A 125 -13.15 -4.70 -27.45
C ILE A 125 -12.80 -5.76 -26.40
N CYS A 126 -13.45 -5.73 -25.24
CA CYS A 126 -13.22 -6.70 -24.18
C CYS A 126 -13.61 -8.13 -24.61
N LYS A 127 -14.72 -8.25 -25.32
CA LYS A 127 -15.14 -9.56 -25.87
C LYS A 127 -14.11 -10.11 -26.84
N GLU A 128 -13.70 -9.35 -27.83
CA GLU A 128 -12.70 -9.76 -28.82
C GLU A 128 -11.35 -10.09 -28.16
N TRP A 129 -10.94 -9.29 -27.20
CA TRP A 129 -9.71 -9.54 -26.43
C TRP A 129 -9.79 -10.83 -25.62
N ASN A 130 -10.91 -11.08 -24.94
CA ASN A 130 -11.16 -12.31 -24.17
C ASN A 130 -11.10 -13.56 -25.06
N GLU A 131 -11.76 -13.51 -26.21
CA GLU A 131 -11.80 -14.62 -27.19
C GLU A 131 -10.41 -14.88 -27.78
N THR A 132 -9.71 -13.84 -28.22
CA THR A 132 -8.38 -13.94 -28.82
C THR A 132 -7.35 -14.47 -27.84
N ASN A 133 -7.37 -13.99 -26.59
CA ASN A 133 -6.39 -14.36 -25.56
C ASN A 133 -6.81 -15.55 -24.72
N LYS A 134 -7.99 -16.13 -24.95
CA LYS A 134 -8.56 -17.24 -24.12
C LYS A 134 -8.51 -16.88 -22.63
N MET A 135 -8.86 -15.66 -22.32
CA MET A 135 -8.90 -15.09 -20.97
C MET A 135 -10.34 -14.71 -20.60
N SER A 136 -10.56 -14.35 -19.37
CA SER A 136 -11.79 -13.76 -18.89
C SER A 136 -11.37 -12.57 -18.01
N ALA A 137 -11.75 -11.39 -18.39
CA ALA A 137 -11.63 -10.19 -17.59
C ALA A 137 -12.95 -9.94 -16.85
N ASP A 138 -12.86 -9.58 -15.59
CA ASP A 138 -13.99 -9.18 -14.77
C ASP A 138 -13.93 -7.65 -14.62
N ASP A 139 -15.08 -6.99 -14.66
CA ASP A 139 -15.20 -5.55 -14.53
C ASP A 139 -15.53 -5.16 -13.09
N GLU A 140 -14.84 -4.14 -12.59
CA GLU A 140 -15.15 -3.48 -11.33
C GLU A 140 -15.43 -2.01 -11.58
N HIS A 141 -16.49 -1.48 -10.97
CA HIS A 141 -16.89 -0.08 -11.12
C HIS A 141 -16.60 0.70 -9.85
N TYR A 142 -15.91 1.82 -10.02
CA TYR A 142 -15.53 2.71 -8.92
C TYR A 142 -16.30 4.03 -8.97
N LYS A 143 -16.84 4.47 -7.82
CA LYS A 143 -17.32 5.85 -7.63
C LYS A 143 -16.13 6.81 -7.52
N MET A 144 -15.04 6.34 -6.89
CA MET A 144 -13.83 7.12 -6.67
C MET A 144 -12.63 6.19 -6.63
N LEU A 145 -11.55 6.61 -7.29
CA LEU A 145 -10.22 6.02 -7.14
C LEU A 145 -9.23 7.13 -6.81
N VAL A 146 -8.54 7.00 -5.69
CA VAL A 146 -7.48 7.90 -5.25
C VAL A 146 -6.18 7.12 -5.22
N SER A 147 -5.27 7.44 -6.14
CA SER A 147 -4.03 6.71 -6.34
C SER A 147 -2.81 7.62 -6.24
N LEU A 148 -1.90 7.28 -5.34
CA LEU A 148 -0.56 7.85 -5.29
C LEU A 148 0.36 7.14 -6.31
N ASN A 149 0.19 5.84 -6.47
CA ASN A 149 0.81 4.97 -7.47
C ASN A 149 0.11 3.60 -7.45
N VAL A 150 0.49 2.71 -8.36
CA VAL A 150 -0.11 1.38 -8.55
C VAL A 150 -0.14 0.47 -7.31
N ASN A 151 0.65 0.76 -6.27
CA ASN A 151 0.72 -0.03 -5.04
C ASN A 151 0.20 0.72 -3.81
N ASN A 152 -0.14 1.99 -3.94
CA ASN A 152 -0.62 2.83 -2.86
C ASN A 152 -1.84 3.62 -3.33
N TYR A 153 -3.02 3.07 -3.09
CA TYR A 153 -4.29 3.66 -3.48
C TYR A 153 -5.41 3.24 -2.52
N PHE A 154 -6.52 3.92 -2.60
CA PHE A 154 -7.81 3.41 -2.14
C PHE A 154 -8.86 3.66 -3.21
N ASP A 155 -9.90 2.83 -3.21
CA ASP A 155 -11.06 2.99 -4.06
C ASP A 155 -12.36 2.90 -3.26
N ILE A 156 -13.40 3.51 -3.80
CA ILE A 156 -14.78 3.38 -3.34
C ILE A 156 -15.56 2.80 -4.50
N GLN A 157 -15.97 1.55 -4.36
CA GLN A 157 -16.72 0.81 -5.36
C GLN A 157 -18.16 1.32 -5.47
N SER A 158 -18.86 0.97 -6.55
CA SER A 158 -20.25 1.37 -6.77
C SER A 158 -21.23 0.86 -5.70
N ASN A 159 -20.87 -0.21 -5.01
CA ASN A 159 -21.61 -0.78 -3.88
C ASN A 159 -21.20 -0.22 -2.50
N ASP A 160 -20.46 0.89 -2.47
CA ASP A 160 -19.90 1.55 -1.28
C ASP A 160 -18.84 0.71 -0.51
N LYS A 161 -18.38 -0.40 -1.06
CA LYS A 161 -17.24 -1.12 -0.52
C LYS A 161 -15.98 -0.30 -0.75
N ILE A 162 -15.15 -0.19 0.28
CA ILE A 162 -13.88 0.53 0.22
C ILE A 162 -12.76 -0.51 0.25
N GLU A 163 -11.84 -0.40 -0.71
CA GLU A 163 -10.60 -1.17 -0.68
C GLU A 163 -9.40 -0.24 -0.52
N TYR A 164 -8.44 -0.68 0.29
CA TYR A 164 -7.21 0.06 0.56
C TYR A 164 -5.99 -0.76 0.18
N LYS A 165 -4.94 -0.10 -0.32
CA LYS A 165 -3.68 -0.74 -0.64
C LYS A 165 -2.48 0.09 -0.22
N GLY A 166 -1.48 -0.58 0.34
CA GLY A 166 -0.18 -0.01 0.68
C GLY A 166 -0.25 1.08 1.74
N ALA A 167 0.47 2.17 1.52
CA ALA A 167 0.57 3.28 2.47
C ALA A 167 -0.75 4.03 2.71
N LEU A 168 -1.76 3.83 1.86
CA LEU A 168 -3.09 4.41 2.02
C LEU A 168 -4.07 3.48 2.77
N ASP A 169 -3.61 2.36 3.31
CA ASP A 169 -4.40 1.45 4.14
C ASP A 169 -4.29 1.85 5.63
N PRO A 170 -5.34 2.42 6.25
CA PRO A 170 -5.32 2.79 7.66
C PRO A 170 -5.18 1.59 8.60
N LYS A 171 -5.46 0.38 8.12
CA LYS A 171 -5.45 -0.87 8.91
C LYS A 171 -4.31 -1.81 8.51
N GLN A 172 -3.26 -1.30 7.85
CA GLN A 172 -2.15 -2.15 7.38
C GLN A 172 -1.46 -2.93 8.51
N TYR A 173 -1.37 -2.37 9.69
CA TYR A 173 -0.76 -3.00 10.87
C TYR A 173 -1.57 -4.19 11.42
N ILE A 174 -2.89 -4.19 11.21
CA ILE A 174 -3.76 -5.32 11.62
C ILE A 174 -3.50 -6.54 10.73
N LYS A 175 -3.16 -6.31 9.46
CA LYS A 175 -2.91 -7.37 8.48
C LYS A 175 -1.53 -8.00 8.64
N ASP A 176 -0.55 -7.25 9.12
CA ASP A 176 0.84 -7.71 9.23
C ASP A 176 1.55 -7.13 10.46
N LEU A 177 1.43 -7.84 11.57
CA LEU A 177 2.08 -7.48 12.84
C LEU A 177 3.61 -7.38 12.75
N LYS A 178 4.23 -8.04 11.74
CA LYS A 178 5.68 -8.03 11.57
C LYS A 178 6.19 -6.72 10.98
N LYS A 179 5.39 -6.02 10.21
CA LYS A 179 5.78 -4.74 9.59
C LYS A 179 5.68 -3.56 10.55
N GLY A 180 4.94 -3.73 11.63
CA GLY A 180 4.79 -2.69 12.65
C GLY A 180 3.87 -1.54 12.21
N TYR A 181 3.84 -0.51 13.02
CA TYR A 181 3.03 0.69 12.78
C TYR A 181 3.79 1.69 11.93
N ASP A 182 3.12 2.35 11.00
CA ASP A 182 3.66 3.46 10.22
C ASP A 182 2.62 4.58 10.10
N MET A 183 2.24 5.13 11.23
CA MET A 183 1.33 6.28 11.36
C MET A 183 -0.01 6.10 10.59
N PRO A 184 -0.84 5.11 10.94
CA PRO A 184 -2.14 4.89 10.27
C PRO A 184 -3.05 6.11 10.23
N VAL A 185 -2.92 7.03 11.20
CA VAL A 185 -3.68 8.28 11.23
C VAL A 185 -3.45 9.14 10.00
N VAL A 186 -2.26 9.07 9.38
CA VAL A 186 -1.95 9.78 8.14
C VAL A 186 -2.80 9.23 6.99
N ALA A 187 -2.88 7.90 6.84
CA ALA A 187 -3.73 7.27 5.83
C ALA A 187 -5.21 7.59 6.07
N THR A 188 -5.66 7.58 7.33
CA THR A 188 -7.01 7.98 7.73
C THR A 188 -7.30 9.43 7.32
N ALA A 189 -6.38 10.35 7.62
CA ALA A 189 -6.56 11.76 7.28
C ALA A 189 -6.58 12.01 5.77
N VAL A 190 -5.77 11.28 5.00
CA VAL A 190 -5.81 11.32 3.53
C VAL A 190 -7.13 10.79 2.99
N PHE A 191 -7.63 9.69 3.53
CA PHE A 191 -8.93 9.14 3.15
C PHE A 191 -10.07 10.13 3.43
N GLU A 192 -10.16 10.64 4.66
CA GLU A 192 -11.20 11.60 5.06
C GLU A 192 -11.17 12.88 4.22
N TYR A 193 -9.97 13.31 3.82
CA TYR A 193 -9.80 14.48 2.96
C TYR A 193 -10.41 14.27 1.56
N PHE A 194 -10.09 13.15 0.89
CA PHE A 194 -10.56 12.89 -0.47
C PHE A 194 -11.99 12.37 -0.52
N ALA A 195 -12.36 11.47 0.40
CA ALA A 195 -13.67 10.82 0.38
C ALA A 195 -14.79 11.70 0.97
N HIS A 196 -14.49 12.49 2.01
CA HIS A 196 -15.48 13.24 2.76
C HIS A 196 -15.24 14.75 2.76
N GLY A 197 -14.16 15.25 2.15
CA GLY A 197 -13.83 16.68 2.12
C GLY A 197 -13.45 17.26 3.48
N LYS A 198 -13.11 16.43 4.48
CA LYS A 198 -12.74 16.89 5.81
C LYS A 198 -11.36 17.51 5.84
N SER A 199 -11.16 18.49 6.71
CA SER A 199 -9.83 19.04 6.97
C SER A 199 -8.90 17.98 7.58
N VAL A 200 -7.67 17.90 7.07
CA VAL A 200 -6.63 17.01 7.62
C VAL A 200 -6.40 17.29 9.10
N MET A 201 -6.30 18.58 9.49
CA MET A 201 -6.08 18.97 10.88
C MET A 201 -7.25 18.59 11.79
N GLU A 202 -8.48 18.77 11.31
CA GLU A 202 -9.68 18.33 12.03
C GLU A 202 -9.69 16.82 12.28
N THR A 203 -9.39 16.03 11.24
CA THR A 203 -9.30 14.57 11.39
C THR A 203 -8.24 14.17 12.40
N LEU A 204 -7.05 14.77 12.34
CA LEU A 204 -5.96 14.49 13.26
C LEU A 204 -6.31 14.84 14.72
N ARG A 205 -6.91 16.02 14.98
CA ARG A 205 -7.29 16.45 16.34
C ARG A 205 -8.42 15.62 16.93
N ASN A 206 -9.35 15.15 16.10
CA ASN A 206 -10.49 14.33 16.54
C ASN A 206 -10.16 12.84 16.67
N HIS A 207 -8.99 12.40 16.19
CA HIS A 207 -8.56 11.01 16.29
C HIS A 207 -8.22 10.63 17.73
N LYS A 208 -8.70 9.47 18.19
CA LYS A 208 -8.64 9.09 19.63
C LYS A 208 -7.62 8.01 19.94
N ASP A 209 -7.19 7.23 18.95
CA ASP A 209 -6.24 6.14 19.16
C ASP A 209 -4.80 6.63 19.00
N ILE A 210 -4.05 6.67 20.10
CA ILE A 210 -2.63 7.04 20.09
C ILE A 210 -1.78 6.07 19.26
N LEU A 211 -2.17 4.81 19.15
CA LEU A 211 -1.42 3.83 18.38
C LEU A 211 -1.41 4.18 16.89
N ASP A 212 -2.43 4.85 16.39
CA ASP A 212 -2.49 5.30 15.00
C ASP A 212 -1.52 6.45 14.69
N PHE A 213 -1.06 7.18 15.71
CA PHE A 213 0.03 8.15 15.58
C PHE A 213 1.42 7.50 15.66
N CYS A 214 1.48 6.24 16.06
CA CYS A 214 2.76 5.58 16.28
C CYS A 214 3.41 5.11 14.99
N LYS A 215 4.74 5.13 15.05
CA LYS A 215 5.65 4.48 14.12
C LYS A 215 6.48 3.46 14.87
N THR A 216 6.75 2.32 14.25
CA THR A 216 7.71 1.35 14.79
C THR A 216 8.97 1.35 13.94
N GLN A 217 10.11 1.22 14.60
CA GLN A 217 11.39 1.13 13.95
C GLN A 217 12.26 0.03 14.58
N ASN A 218 12.83 -0.80 13.72
CA ASN A 218 13.83 -1.79 14.11
C ASN A 218 15.20 -1.37 13.54
N VAL A 219 16.19 -1.21 14.41
CA VAL A 219 17.53 -0.74 14.02
C VAL A 219 18.48 -1.85 13.58
N GLY A 220 18.05 -3.10 13.60
CA GLY A 220 18.89 -4.23 13.23
C GLY A 220 19.86 -4.68 14.34
N ARG A 221 20.51 -5.84 14.11
CA ARG A 221 21.30 -6.53 15.16
C ARG A 221 22.59 -5.81 15.58
N GLN A 222 23.13 -4.97 14.70
CA GLN A 222 24.40 -4.27 14.92
C GLN A 222 24.20 -2.93 15.66
N PHE A 223 22.97 -2.55 15.98
CA PHE A 223 22.63 -1.26 16.56
C PHE A 223 21.75 -1.42 17.79
N GLU A 224 21.82 -0.41 18.65
CA GLU A 224 20.89 -0.16 19.76
C GLU A 224 20.21 1.19 19.58
N VAL A 225 19.04 1.37 20.18
CA VAL A 225 18.39 2.68 20.24
C VAL A 225 18.83 3.38 21.51
N VAL A 226 19.34 4.60 21.35
CA VAL A 226 19.83 5.44 22.45
C VAL A 226 19.13 6.80 22.38
N TYR A 227 18.80 7.35 23.54
CA TYR A 227 18.33 8.72 23.67
C TYR A 227 18.86 9.36 24.94
N GLN A 228 18.89 10.70 24.96
CA GLN A 228 19.40 11.45 26.08
C GLN A 228 18.27 11.94 26.99
N LYS A 229 18.47 11.83 28.29
CA LYS A 229 17.56 12.34 29.31
C LYS A 229 18.34 13.09 30.40
N VAL A 230 17.77 14.15 30.91
CA VAL A 230 18.33 14.84 32.06
C VAL A 230 17.86 14.14 33.32
N VAL A 231 18.82 13.59 34.09
CA VAL A 231 18.59 12.95 35.38
C VAL A 231 19.45 13.64 36.42
N ASN A 232 18.87 14.20 37.46
CA ASN A 232 19.57 14.96 38.50
C ASN A 232 20.50 16.06 37.96
N GLY A 233 20.04 16.79 36.94
CA GLY A 233 20.79 17.88 36.30
C GLY A 233 21.94 17.42 35.35
N LYS A 234 22.13 16.12 35.16
CA LYS A 234 23.13 15.56 34.24
C LYS A 234 22.46 14.92 33.03
N ILE A 235 23.06 15.08 31.86
CA ILE A 235 22.64 14.37 30.64
C ILE A 235 23.14 12.94 30.74
N VAL A 236 22.24 11.98 30.68
CA VAL A 236 22.51 10.55 30.71
C VAL A 236 21.98 9.89 29.43
N ASP A 237 22.78 9.03 28.83
CA ASP A 237 22.36 8.18 27.74
C ASP A 237 21.50 7.03 28.27
N ILE A 238 20.33 6.86 27.71
CA ILE A 238 19.41 5.76 28.01
C ILE A 238 19.37 4.82 26.81
N HIS A 239 19.74 3.58 27.04
CA HIS A 239 19.66 2.51 26.04
C HIS A 239 18.27 1.87 26.05
N SER A 240 17.67 1.71 24.89
CA SER A 240 16.37 1.08 24.70
C SER A 240 16.50 -0.19 23.86
N GLN A 241 15.45 -0.97 23.81
CA GLN A 241 15.38 -2.14 22.94
C GLN A 241 15.52 -1.75 21.47
N ARG A 242 16.01 -2.68 20.62
CA ARG A 242 16.23 -2.46 19.18
C ARG A 242 14.96 -2.16 18.40
N HIS A 243 13.83 -2.61 18.87
CA HIS A 243 12.52 -2.39 18.28
C HIS A 243 11.78 -1.38 19.14
N VAL A 244 11.60 -0.17 18.64
CA VAL A 244 10.92 0.90 19.36
C VAL A 244 9.66 1.33 18.64
N ARG A 245 8.61 1.57 19.42
CA ARG A 245 7.39 2.24 18.98
C ARG A 245 7.35 3.63 19.61
N PHE A 246 7.07 4.64 18.80
CA PHE A 246 7.06 6.03 19.21
C PHE A 246 6.07 6.85 18.38
N TYR A 247 5.69 8.00 18.88
CA TYR A 247 4.99 9.04 18.13
C TYR A 247 5.77 10.36 18.20
N VAL A 248 5.60 11.20 17.16
CA VAL A 248 6.25 12.53 17.11
C VAL A 248 5.51 13.50 18.03
N SER A 249 6.25 14.22 18.85
CA SER A 249 5.71 15.03 19.94
C SER A 249 6.38 16.39 19.97
N THR A 250 5.67 17.42 20.40
CA THR A 250 6.24 18.75 20.66
C THR A 250 7.16 18.77 21.89
N ARG A 251 7.03 17.76 22.78
CA ARG A 251 7.86 17.55 23.96
C ARG A 251 8.30 16.12 24.01
N GLY A 252 9.58 15.86 23.77
CA GLY A 252 10.08 14.48 23.73
C GLY A 252 11.59 14.44 23.68
N VAL A 253 12.11 13.26 23.35
CA VAL A 253 13.55 13.00 23.20
C VAL A 253 13.89 12.75 21.75
N VAL A 254 15.10 13.12 21.33
CA VAL A 254 15.64 12.70 20.03
C VAL A 254 16.22 11.31 20.18
N ILE A 255 15.70 10.38 19.40
CA ILE A 255 16.20 8.99 19.38
C ILE A 255 17.28 8.82 18.33
N MET A 256 18.30 8.02 18.66
CA MET A 256 19.42 7.70 17.79
C MET A 256 19.59 6.19 17.73
N LYS A 257 20.17 5.69 16.64
CA LYS A 257 20.77 4.37 16.63
C LYS A 257 22.26 4.51 16.86
N GLU A 258 22.78 3.67 17.73
CA GLU A 258 24.20 3.58 18.04
C GLU A 258 24.74 2.21 17.62
N HIS A 259 25.86 2.19 16.93
CA HIS A 259 26.50 0.94 16.53
C HIS A 259 27.21 0.31 17.74
N VAL A 260 26.86 -0.92 18.08
CA VAL A 260 27.30 -1.60 19.33
C VAL A 260 28.81 -1.68 19.46
N THR A 261 29.55 -1.85 18.34
CA THR A 261 31.02 -2.01 18.38
C THR A 261 31.77 -0.69 18.23
N THR A 262 31.29 0.22 17.39
CA THR A 262 32.03 1.46 17.04
C THR A 262 31.55 2.69 17.80
N GLY A 263 30.38 2.62 18.46
CA GLY A 263 29.76 3.76 19.12
C GLY A 263 29.26 4.85 18.16
N ALA A 264 29.32 4.61 16.84
CA ALA A 264 28.85 5.59 15.85
C ALA A 264 27.35 5.79 15.94
N ARG A 265 26.92 7.06 16.04
CA ARG A 265 25.50 7.44 16.22
C ARG A 265 24.92 8.08 14.97
N SER A 266 23.65 7.78 14.70
CA SER A 266 22.85 8.49 13.71
C SER A 266 21.42 8.66 14.18
N VAL A 267 20.85 9.86 13.90
CA VAL A 267 19.50 10.21 14.34
C VAL A 267 18.44 9.34 13.64
N LEU A 268 17.40 9.03 14.39
CA LEU A 268 16.17 8.40 13.92
C LEU A 268 15.05 9.46 13.83
N ALA A 269 13.92 9.09 13.23
CA ALA A 269 12.76 9.99 13.10
C ALA A 269 13.12 11.38 12.54
N SER A 270 14.11 11.45 11.63
CA SER A 270 14.63 12.71 11.06
C SER A 270 15.05 13.74 12.11
N GLY A 271 15.47 13.29 13.31
CA GLY A 271 15.85 14.14 14.43
C GLY A 271 14.69 14.86 15.13
N LYS A 272 13.45 14.51 14.82
CA LYS A 272 12.28 15.06 15.49
C LYS A 272 12.19 14.57 16.94
N PRO A 273 11.72 15.39 17.88
CA PRO A 273 11.40 14.92 19.23
C PRO A 273 10.27 13.89 19.19
N VAL A 274 10.43 12.80 19.94
CA VAL A 274 9.47 11.72 20.02
C VAL A 274 9.17 11.32 21.45
N GLN A 275 8.01 10.75 21.67
CA GLN A 275 7.67 10.01 22.88
C GLN A 275 7.71 8.52 22.57
N ILE A 276 8.54 7.78 23.31
CA ILE A 276 8.62 6.33 23.19
C ILE A 276 7.41 5.71 23.87
N LEU A 277 6.70 4.82 23.18
CA LEU A 277 5.49 4.15 23.63
C LEU A 277 5.60 2.63 23.43
N ASN A 278 6.63 2.01 23.99
CA ASN A 278 6.82 0.57 23.91
C ASN A 278 5.76 -0.20 24.72
N LEU A 279 5.32 0.37 25.81
CA LEU A 279 4.19 -0.09 26.63
C LEU A 279 3.08 0.93 26.55
N LEU A 280 1.85 0.47 26.36
CA LEU A 280 0.68 1.33 26.40
C LEU A 280 0.44 1.74 27.86
N ASP A 281 0.19 3.01 28.09
CA ASP A 281 -0.21 3.60 29.36
C ASP A 281 -1.65 4.13 29.26
N ASP A 282 -2.25 4.49 30.39
CA ASP A 282 -3.64 4.95 30.49
C ASP A 282 -3.83 6.45 30.23
N LYS A 283 -2.80 7.16 29.70
CA LYS A 283 -2.90 8.59 29.42
C LYS A 283 -3.86 8.87 28.29
N ASP A 284 -4.71 9.86 28.49
CA ASP A 284 -5.55 10.39 27.41
C ASP A 284 -4.72 11.02 26.28
N ILE A 285 -5.28 11.05 25.08
CA ILE A 285 -4.58 11.58 23.92
C ILE A 285 -4.28 13.08 24.06
N SER A 286 -5.13 13.83 24.77
CA SER A 286 -4.96 15.28 25.03
C SER A 286 -3.73 15.58 25.90
N GLU A 287 -3.24 14.63 26.68
CA GLU A 287 -2.07 14.79 27.56
C GLU A 287 -0.73 14.52 26.86
N ARG A 288 -0.77 14.05 25.59
CA ARG A 288 0.41 13.45 24.94
C ARG A 288 1.31 14.41 24.19
N ASN A 289 0.98 15.69 24.12
CA ASN A 289 1.76 16.69 23.39
C ASN A 289 2.12 16.26 21.95
N ILE A 290 1.15 15.73 21.21
CA ILE A 290 1.33 15.27 19.83
C ILE A 290 1.71 16.46 18.95
N ASP A 291 2.71 16.30 18.08
CA ASP A 291 3.04 17.28 17.05
C ASP A 291 2.10 17.10 15.84
N TYR A 292 0.90 17.65 15.93
CA TYR A 292 -0.08 17.58 14.86
C TYR A 292 0.40 18.21 13.55
N VAL A 293 1.30 19.19 13.61
CA VAL A 293 1.87 19.83 12.41
C VAL A 293 2.73 18.84 11.64
N TYR A 294 3.49 18.02 12.32
CA TYR A 294 4.25 16.93 11.68
C TYR A 294 3.34 15.98 10.90
N TYR A 295 2.26 15.48 11.51
CA TYR A 295 1.34 14.55 10.85
C TYR A 295 0.55 15.21 9.72
N TYR A 296 0.22 16.47 9.87
CA TYR A 296 -0.36 17.28 8.81
C TYR A 296 0.59 17.37 7.60
N GLU A 297 1.86 17.67 7.82
CA GLU A 297 2.87 17.72 6.75
C GLU A 297 3.03 16.34 6.06
N GLU A 298 3.03 15.24 6.85
CA GLU A 298 3.11 13.88 6.29
C GLU A 298 1.88 13.54 5.42
N ALA A 299 0.67 13.92 5.83
CA ALA A 299 -0.53 13.73 5.02
C ALA A 299 -0.44 14.55 3.71
N TYR A 300 0.01 15.79 3.77
CA TYR A 300 0.15 16.62 2.57
C TYR A 300 1.29 16.19 1.62
N LYS A 301 2.27 15.44 2.09
CA LYS A 301 3.25 14.77 1.20
C LYS A 301 2.57 13.74 0.28
N ILE A 302 1.44 13.20 0.71
CA ILE A 302 0.62 12.26 -0.08
C ILE A 302 -0.44 13.03 -0.89
N ILE A 303 -1.16 13.94 -0.27
CA ILE A 303 -2.27 14.69 -0.89
C ILE A 303 -1.79 15.53 -2.07
N ASN A 304 -0.68 16.27 -1.91
CA ASN A 304 -0.22 17.20 -2.95
C ASN A 304 0.16 16.51 -4.26
N PRO A 305 0.93 15.42 -4.29
CA PRO A 305 1.22 14.68 -5.53
C PRO A 305 -0.06 14.19 -6.22
N ILE A 306 -1.02 13.67 -5.47
CA ILE A 306 -2.30 13.18 -6.02
C ILE A 306 -3.08 14.34 -6.67
N ARG A 307 -3.22 15.47 -5.96
CA ARG A 307 -3.93 16.65 -6.49
C ARG A 307 -3.28 17.27 -7.70
N LEU A 308 -1.95 17.22 -7.79
CA LEU A 308 -1.18 17.80 -8.89
C LEU A 308 -0.97 16.81 -10.04
N GLY A 309 -1.38 15.56 -9.90
CA GLY A 309 -1.14 14.50 -10.89
C GLY A 309 0.36 14.21 -11.10
N ILE A 310 1.18 14.42 -10.06
CA ILE A 310 2.64 14.24 -10.13
C ILE A 310 2.99 12.87 -9.53
N SER A 311 3.64 12.01 -10.33
CA SER A 311 4.17 10.76 -9.80
C SER A 311 5.28 11.03 -8.76
N PRO A 312 5.20 10.46 -7.54
CA PRO A 312 6.23 10.64 -6.51
C PRO A 312 7.61 10.11 -6.93
N ASN A 313 7.69 9.27 -7.96
CA ASN A 313 8.93 8.71 -8.50
C ASN A 313 9.57 9.54 -9.63
N GLN A 314 8.99 10.65 -10.03
CA GLN A 314 9.65 11.60 -10.93
C GLN A 314 10.74 12.40 -10.21
N LYS A 315 11.70 11.73 -9.56
CA LYS A 315 13.01 12.31 -9.20
C LYS A 315 13.89 12.43 -10.45
N GLY A 316 13.32 12.77 -11.59
CA GLY A 316 13.99 12.97 -12.84
C GLY A 316 14.12 14.46 -13.15
N LYS A 317 15.30 15.05 -12.81
CA LYS A 317 15.80 16.33 -13.37
C LYS A 317 15.09 17.64 -13.00
N ALA A 318 14.48 17.79 -11.85
CA ALA A 318 14.37 19.11 -11.25
C ALA A 318 15.62 19.39 -10.39
N LYS A 319 16.68 19.81 -11.03
CA LYS A 319 17.76 20.51 -10.33
C LYS A 319 17.12 21.69 -9.59
N ASN A 320 17.22 21.66 -8.26
CA ASN A 320 17.07 22.80 -7.36
C ASN A 320 15.73 23.54 -7.39
N LYS A 321 14.75 22.98 -6.67
CA LYS A 321 13.90 23.71 -5.73
C LYS A 321 13.07 22.71 -4.96
N THR A 322 13.64 22.18 -3.88
CA THR A 322 12.85 21.58 -2.81
C THR A 322 12.04 22.73 -2.21
N LEU A 323 10.86 22.96 -2.76
CA LEU A 323 9.89 23.81 -2.11
C LEU A 323 9.50 23.08 -0.83
N SER A 324 9.89 23.59 0.33
CA SER A 324 9.38 23.12 1.61
C SER A 324 7.86 23.17 1.55
N GLY A 325 7.15 22.27 2.24
CA GLY A 325 5.68 22.29 2.28
C GLY A 325 5.12 23.70 2.55
N LYS A 326 5.81 24.50 3.37
CA LYS A 326 5.53 25.92 3.63
C LYS A 326 5.57 26.80 2.37
N SER A 327 6.47 26.55 1.41
CA SER A 327 6.60 27.39 0.22
C SER A 327 5.57 27.04 -0.86
N LEU A 328 5.12 25.78 -0.93
CA LEU A 328 4.02 25.35 -1.79
C LEU A 328 2.68 25.89 -1.29
N LEU A 329 2.44 25.85 0.02
CA LEU A 329 1.26 26.43 0.66
C LEU A 329 1.21 27.97 0.47
N LYS A 330 2.35 28.65 0.61
CA LYS A 330 2.42 30.11 0.47
C LYS A 330 2.24 30.60 -0.99
N LYS A 331 2.67 29.78 -1.97
CA LYS A 331 2.67 30.19 -3.38
C LYS A 331 1.38 29.87 -4.14
N ASN A 332 0.65 28.83 -3.74
CA ASN A 332 -0.48 28.33 -4.51
C ASN A 332 -1.86 28.51 -3.88
N PHE A 333 -2.00 28.88 -2.61
CA PHE A 333 -3.32 28.78 -1.98
C PHE A 333 -3.78 29.96 -1.13
N GLY A 334 -2.99 30.95 -0.75
CA GLY A 334 -3.49 32.02 0.15
C GLY A 334 -4.04 31.52 1.52
N LEU A 335 -4.16 30.24 1.70
CA LEU A 335 -4.78 29.54 2.83
C LEU A 335 -3.97 29.55 4.13
N TYR A 336 -2.74 30.04 4.09
CA TYR A 336 -1.87 30.03 5.27
C TYR A 336 -2.22 31.13 6.26
N ASN A 337 -2.78 32.23 5.80
CA ASN A 337 -3.17 33.33 6.67
C ASN A 337 -4.51 33.03 7.39
N ASP A 338 -5.43 32.32 6.74
CA ASP A 338 -6.76 32.03 7.33
C ASP A 338 -6.74 30.98 8.45
N LEU A 339 -5.64 30.22 8.61
CA LEU A 339 -5.52 29.18 9.63
C LEU A 339 -4.87 29.68 10.94
N PHE A 340 -4.17 30.81 10.92
CA PHE A 340 -3.43 31.33 12.07
C PHE A 340 -3.89 32.74 12.51
N ASP A 341 -4.60 33.47 11.66
CA ASP A 341 -5.09 34.82 12.01
C ASP A 341 -6.39 34.81 12.85
N ASN A 342 -6.98 33.64 13.10
CA ASN A 342 -8.18 33.52 13.94
C ASN A 342 -7.90 33.08 15.41
N GLU A 343 -6.64 32.91 15.82
CA GLU A 343 -6.31 32.56 17.21
C GLU A 343 -5.74 33.73 18.08
N GLU A 344 -5.68 34.96 17.55
CA GLU A 344 -5.24 36.14 18.34
C GLU A 344 -6.38 37.07 18.77
N GLU A 345 -7.65 36.76 18.48
CA GLU A 345 -8.80 37.52 19.03
C GLU A 345 -9.83 36.56 19.66
N GLN A 346 -9.52 36.00 20.83
CA GLN A 346 -10.45 35.71 21.92
C GLN A 346 -9.70 35.42 23.21
#